data_580e7aaaf8ed464164035bcf8f186076
#
_entry.id   580e7aaaf8ed464164035bcf8f186076
#
_cell.length_a   1.000
_cell.length_b   1.000
_cell.length_c   1.000
_cell.angle_alpha   90.00
_cell.angle_beta   90.00
_cell.angle_gamma   90.00
#
_symmetry.space_group_name_H-M   'P 1'
#
loop_
_entity.id
_entity.type
_entity.pdbx_description
1 polymer ?
#
loop_
_entity_poly.entity_id
_entity_poly.type
_entity_poly.pdbx_seq_one_letter_code
_entity_poly.pdbx_strand_id
1 'polypeptide(L)'
;MNLTKKFIGFTLGNLNLKIDDNEILVMIGPTGSGKTTVLNLIAGLLEPDNGSILMDGLDITSLPVEARKIGYTFQNPSLFPHLNVYENIIFGLTKKNRKNDNNDLQITRLLNDLGISHLTSRNIQELSGGEMQKISLARMLVTKPKIMLMDEPLAHLDSPNKRRLRLDLRRVLKRQSISTIYVTHFEDDVYALADSVSILQNGVIEKTGRLESILAANPNPSSFLSNIFSGGNYLEGKVVNSKNGVSTFKVGSHLLETLGDYSVDSKLGILVRPEDIILSKEMVKTSARNVVKAKVTNITKQSNSAVADIHLVVDRFRIRSRITEESRTDLGIKEDDYIFAIFKASSPQVVREEDS
;
A
#
# COMPACT_ATOMS: atom_id res chain seq x y z
N MET A 1 13.59 5.50 19.44
CA MET A 1 14.72 6.30 18.91
C MET A 1 16.02 5.54 19.15
N ASN A 2 16.84 5.43 18.12
CA ASN A 2 18.09 4.64 18.12
C ASN A 2 17.92 3.18 18.55
N LEU A 3 16.83 2.55 18.12
CA LEU A 3 16.50 1.19 18.51
C LEU A 3 17.49 0.21 17.90
N THR A 4 18.06 -0.68 18.72
CA THR A 4 19.07 -1.66 18.30
C THR A 4 18.74 -3.03 18.87
N LYS A 5 18.90 -4.07 18.05
CA LYS A 5 18.81 -5.47 18.47
C LYS A 5 19.87 -6.31 17.76
N LYS A 6 20.66 -7.05 18.51
CA LYS A 6 21.71 -7.92 17.98
C LYS A 6 21.29 -9.38 18.05
N PHE A 7 21.56 -10.10 16.99
CA PHE A 7 21.40 -11.55 16.88
C PHE A 7 22.73 -12.14 16.39
N ILE A 8 22.88 -13.45 16.46
CA ILE A 8 24.02 -14.14 15.84
C ILE A 8 23.90 -13.98 14.31
N GLY A 9 24.87 -13.30 13.70
CA GLY A 9 24.93 -13.08 12.26
C GLY A 9 24.03 -11.94 11.71
N PHE A 10 23.25 -11.23 12.55
CA PHE A 10 22.40 -10.13 12.10
C PHE A 10 22.27 -9.04 13.18
N THR A 11 22.32 -7.80 12.78
CA THR A 11 22.10 -6.66 13.69
C THR A 11 21.06 -5.73 13.08
N LEU A 12 20.00 -5.48 13.83
CA LEU A 12 19.09 -4.38 13.61
C LEU A 12 19.66 -3.15 14.31
N GLY A 13 20.10 -2.12 13.57
CA GLY A 13 20.90 -1.05 14.15
C GLY A 13 20.37 0.36 13.87
N ASN A 14 20.40 1.18 14.93
CA ASN A 14 20.11 2.63 14.89
C ASN A 14 18.79 2.98 14.18
N LEU A 15 17.74 2.20 14.43
CA LEU A 15 16.44 2.46 13.85
C LEU A 15 15.84 3.72 14.45
N ASN A 16 15.62 4.70 13.60
CA ASN A 16 14.83 5.89 13.91
C ASN A 16 13.61 5.89 13.01
N LEU A 17 12.47 5.56 13.60
CA LEU A 17 11.18 5.52 12.90
C LEU A 17 10.21 6.43 13.65
N LYS A 18 9.49 7.24 12.89
CA LYS A 18 8.39 8.06 13.36
C LYS A 18 7.17 7.75 12.53
N ILE A 19 6.02 7.67 13.17
CA ILE A 19 4.71 7.58 12.53
C ILE A 19 3.85 8.70 13.10
N ASP A 20 3.14 9.39 12.25
CA ASP A 20 2.21 10.44 12.65
C ASP A 20 0.81 9.84 12.94
N ASP A 21 -0.06 10.64 13.58
CA ASP A 21 -1.41 10.19 13.88
C ASP A 21 -2.20 9.90 12.59
N ASN A 22 -2.98 8.82 12.61
CA ASN A 22 -3.76 8.37 11.46
C ASN A 22 -2.93 8.11 10.18
N GLU A 23 -1.65 7.87 10.32
CA GLU A 23 -0.75 7.54 9.21
C GLU A 23 -0.67 6.02 8.99
N ILE A 24 -0.64 5.60 7.74
CA ILE A 24 -0.28 4.25 7.34
C ILE A 24 1.15 4.28 6.79
N LEU A 25 2.10 3.86 7.64
CA LEU A 25 3.49 3.69 7.26
C LEU A 25 3.68 2.29 6.72
N VAL A 26 4.05 2.17 5.46
CA VAL A 26 4.39 0.87 4.87
C VAL A 26 5.89 0.66 4.93
N MET A 27 6.32 -0.41 5.60
CA MET A 27 7.71 -0.81 5.68
C MET A 27 8.01 -1.89 4.65
N ILE A 28 8.94 -1.62 3.76
CA ILE A 28 9.39 -2.54 2.71
C ILE A 28 10.86 -2.89 2.87
N GLY A 29 11.25 -4.03 2.33
CA GLY A 29 12.64 -4.49 2.35
C GLY A 29 12.75 -5.94 1.91
N PRO A 30 13.93 -6.44 1.55
CA PRO A 30 14.13 -7.83 1.20
C PRO A 30 13.79 -8.77 2.36
N THR A 31 13.57 -10.03 2.04
CA THR A 31 13.42 -11.09 3.06
C THR A 31 14.66 -11.11 3.94
N GLY A 32 14.48 -11.21 5.26
CA GLY A 32 15.59 -11.19 6.21
C GLY A 32 16.13 -9.80 6.58
N SER A 33 15.57 -8.70 6.06
CA SER A 33 16.02 -7.34 6.41
C SER A 33 15.69 -6.90 7.85
N GLY A 34 14.82 -7.65 8.57
CA GLY A 34 14.46 -7.37 9.96
C GLY A 34 13.10 -6.73 10.17
N LYS A 35 12.21 -6.69 9.15
CA LYS A 35 10.88 -6.06 9.24
C LYS A 35 10.02 -6.62 10.37
N THR A 36 9.86 -7.94 10.44
CA THR A 36 9.14 -8.63 11.53
C THR A 36 9.81 -8.37 12.89
N THR A 37 11.13 -8.25 12.93
CA THR A 37 11.87 -7.92 14.15
C THR A 37 11.51 -6.53 14.66
N VAL A 38 11.40 -5.54 13.76
CA VAL A 38 10.92 -4.19 14.11
C VAL A 38 9.52 -4.24 14.72
N LEU A 39 8.59 -4.95 14.08
CA LEU A 39 7.24 -5.11 14.62
C LEU A 39 7.24 -5.78 16.01
N ASN A 40 8.03 -6.84 16.19
CA ASN A 40 8.12 -7.55 17.47
C ASN A 40 8.70 -6.68 18.60
N LEU A 41 9.68 -5.83 18.31
CA LEU A 41 10.21 -4.86 19.26
C LEU A 41 9.16 -3.83 19.67
N ILE A 42 8.40 -3.28 18.69
CA ILE A 42 7.32 -2.32 18.96
C ILE A 42 6.19 -2.98 19.76
N ALA A 43 5.82 -4.20 19.41
CA ALA A 43 4.78 -4.96 20.12
C ALA A 43 5.18 -5.36 21.56
N GLY A 44 6.48 -5.40 21.87
CA GLY A 44 7.00 -5.91 23.15
C GLY A 44 7.13 -7.43 23.21
N LEU A 45 7.05 -8.09 22.06
CA LEU A 45 7.34 -9.53 21.93
C LEU A 45 8.84 -9.80 21.95
N LEU A 46 9.64 -8.77 21.76
CA LEU A 46 11.09 -8.78 21.81
C LEU A 46 11.57 -7.52 22.51
N GLU A 47 12.58 -7.64 23.38
CA GLU A 47 13.20 -6.49 24.05
C GLU A 47 14.35 -5.94 23.20
N PRO A 48 14.48 -4.61 23.04
CA PRO A 48 15.63 -4.00 22.40
C PRO A 48 16.88 -4.09 23.30
N ASP A 49 18.06 -4.13 22.70
CA ASP A 49 19.31 -4.07 23.44
C ASP A 49 19.65 -2.61 23.80
N ASN A 50 19.27 -1.65 22.96
CA ASN A 50 19.39 -0.23 23.23
C ASN A 50 18.28 0.55 22.51
N GLY A 51 18.07 1.79 22.97
CA GLY A 51 17.08 2.71 22.42
C GLY A 51 15.76 2.67 23.18
N SER A 52 14.79 3.45 22.71
CA SER A 52 13.48 3.59 23.34
C SER A 52 12.35 3.64 22.33
N ILE A 53 11.17 3.22 22.76
CA ILE A 53 9.93 3.25 21.99
C ILE A 53 8.98 4.20 22.71
N LEU A 54 8.61 5.29 22.02
CA LEU A 54 7.70 6.30 22.56
C LEU A 54 6.34 6.20 21.87
N MET A 55 5.27 6.24 22.64
CA MET A 55 3.90 6.33 22.17
C MET A 55 3.21 7.50 22.88
N ASP A 56 2.72 8.50 22.14
CA ASP A 56 2.14 9.73 22.70
C ASP A 56 3.09 10.41 23.73
N GLY A 57 4.39 10.38 23.47
CA GLY A 57 5.42 10.94 24.37
C GLY A 57 5.76 10.08 25.58
N LEU A 58 5.06 8.97 25.80
CA LEU A 58 5.32 8.03 26.91
C LEU A 58 6.26 6.92 26.45
N ASP A 59 7.28 6.63 27.27
CA ASP A 59 8.16 5.49 27.02
C ASP A 59 7.46 4.18 27.36
N ILE A 60 7.27 3.33 26.34
CA ILE A 60 6.63 2.02 26.46
C ILE A 60 7.62 0.87 26.33
N THR A 61 8.90 1.14 26.29
CA THR A 61 9.95 0.16 26.00
C THR A 61 9.90 -1.04 26.95
N SER A 62 9.74 -0.78 28.23
CA SER A 62 9.68 -1.82 29.29
C SER A 62 8.27 -2.30 29.62
N LEU A 63 7.23 -1.75 28.96
CA LEU A 63 5.86 -2.18 29.22
C LEU A 63 5.62 -3.59 28.65
N PRO A 64 4.89 -4.45 29.36
CA PRO A 64 4.46 -5.75 28.86
C PRO A 64 3.48 -5.56 27.68
N VAL A 65 3.39 -6.57 26.80
CA VAL A 65 2.61 -6.55 25.55
C VAL A 65 1.16 -6.05 25.76
N GLU A 66 0.48 -6.58 26.78
CA GLU A 66 -0.93 -6.26 27.08
C GLU A 66 -1.14 -4.81 27.52
N ALA A 67 -0.12 -4.15 28.06
CA ALA A 67 -0.18 -2.75 28.48
C ALA A 67 0.05 -1.76 27.35
N ARG A 68 0.66 -2.17 26.24
CA ARG A 68 0.99 -1.31 25.10
C ARG A 68 -0.21 -0.89 24.26
N LYS A 69 -1.37 -1.56 24.38
CA LYS A 69 -2.59 -1.31 23.59
C LYS A 69 -2.33 -1.32 22.07
N ILE A 70 -1.54 -2.26 21.63
CA ILE A 70 -1.15 -2.47 20.23
C ILE A 70 -1.96 -3.61 19.65
N GLY A 71 -2.54 -3.41 18.45
CA GLY A 71 -3.09 -4.48 17.63
C GLY A 71 -1.98 -5.11 16.79
N TYR A 72 -1.85 -6.44 16.82
CA TYR A 72 -0.86 -7.14 16.00
C TYR A 72 -1.54 -8.22 15.14
N THR A 73 -1.33 -8.17 13.82
CA THR A 73 -1.76 -9.23 12.92
C THR A 73 -0.57 -10.03 12.43
N PHE A 74 -0.63 -11.32 12.62
CA PHE A 74 0.35 -12.25 12.06
C PHE A 74 0.01 -12.59 10.60
N GLN A 75 0.99 -13.09 9.88
CA GLN A 75 0.85 -13.54 8.49
C GLN A 75 -0.29 -14.55 8.31
N ASN A 76 -0.46 -15.48 9.26
CA ASN A 76 -1.59 -16.41 9.28
C ASN A 76 -2.69 -15.92 10.23
N PRO A 77 -3.96 -15.93 9.81
CA PRO A 77 -5.07 -15.58 10.69
C PRO A 77 -5.18 -16.63 11.81
N SER A 78 -4.81 -16.22 13.04
CA SER A 78 -4.87 -17.11 14.22
C SER A 78 -6.27 -17.08 14.81
N LEU A 79 -7.27 -17.60 14.08
CA LEU A 79 -8.65 -17.68 14.55
C LEU A 79 -8.85 -18.89 15.46
N PHE A 80 -9.80 -18.79 16.38
CA PHE A 80 -10.15 -19.87 17.30
C PHE A 80 -11.14 -20.81 16.61
N PRO A 81 -10.77 -22.06 16.28
CA PRO A 81 -11.60 -22.96 15.47
C PRO A 81 -12.87 -23.46 16.20
N HIS A 82 -12.90 -23.37 17.51
CA HIS A 82 -14.04 -23.76 18.36
C HIS A 82 -15.06 -22.64 18.60
N LEU A 83 -14.79 -21.43 18.08
CA LEU A 83 -15.68 -20.28 18.17
C LEU A 83 -16.22 -19.94 16.77
N ASN A 84 -17.46 -19.44 16.72
CA ASN A 84 -18.02 -18.89 15.49
C ASN A 84 -17.37 -17.54 15.13
N VAL A 85 -17.74 -16.95 13.99
CA VAL A 85 -17.18 -15.68 13.51
C VAL A 85 -17.38 -14.55 14.50
N TYR A 86 -18.62 -14.37 15.00
CA TYR A 86 -18.92 -13.30 15.95
C TYR A 86 -18.14 -13.45 17.26
N GLU A 87 -18.09 -14.64 17.81
CA GLU A 87 -17.32 -14.94 19.02
C GLU A 87 -15.83 -14.69 18.85
N ASN A 88 -15.25 -15.04 17.68
CA ASN A 88 -13.87 -14.71 17.35
C ASN A 88 -13.63 -13.20 17.38
N ILE A 89 -14.51 -12.40 16.77
CA ILE A 89 -14.37 -10.96 16.67
C ILE A 89 -14.41 -10.30 18.04
N ILE A 90 -15.40 -10.66 18.87
CA ILE A 90 -15.56 -10.07 20.21
C ILE A 90 -14.59 -10.64 21.26
N PHE A 91 -13.79 -11.64 20.91
CA PHE A 91 -12.88 -12.31 21.86
C PHE A 91 -11.91 -11.32 22.52
N GLY A 92 -11.39 -10.34 21.77
CA GLY A 92 -10.49 -9.31 22.29
C GLY A 92 -11.15 -8.29 23.23
N LEU A 93 -12.47 -8.26 23.31
CA LEU A 93 -13.19 -7.36 24.20
C LEU A 93 -13.26 -7.89 25.63
N THR A 94 -13.12 -7.00 26.62
CA THR A 94 -13.38 -7.34 28.02
C THR A 94 -14.86 -7.69 28.21
N LYS A 95 -15.18 -8.51 29.25
CA LYS A 95 -16.56 -8.88 29.56
C LYS A 95 -17.50 -7.68 29.73
N LYS A 96 -17.00 -6.56 30.27
CA LYS A 96 -17.74 -5.30 30.43
C LYS A 96 -18.04 -4.66 29.05
N ASN A 97 -17.13 -4.71 28.15
CA ASN A 97 -17.28 -4.11 26.81
C ASN A 97 -18.14 -4.97 25.86
N ARG A 98 -18.28 -6.27 26.11
CA ARG A 98 -19.15 -7.17 25.32
C ARG A 98 -20.65 -6.91 25.51
N LYS A 99 -21.05 -6.25 26.60
CA LYS A 99 -22.47 -5.99 26.98
C LYS A 99 -22.85 -4.51 26.82
N ASN A 100 -22.12 -3.75 26.02
CA ASN A 100 -22.39 -2.33 25.84
C ASN A 100 -23.02 -2.08 24.45
N ASP A 101 -24.26 -1.59 24.41
CA ASP A 101 -25.05 -1.32 23.20
C ASP A 101 -24.30 -0.44 22.20
N ASN A 102 -23.49 0.51 22.68
CA ASN A 102 -22.64 1.34 21.82
C ASN A 102 -21.56 0.53 21.09
N ASN A 103 -21.06 -0.56 21.68
CA ASN A 103 -20.10 -1.43 21.04
C ASN A 103 -20.77 -2.30 19.95
N ASP A 104 -22.01 -2.73 20.17
CA ASP A 104 -22.75 -3.53 19.19
C ASP A 104 -22.99 -2.75 17.89
N LEU A 105 -23.31 -1.46 17.98
CA LEU A 105 -23.43 -0.58 16.81
C LEU A 105 -22.08 -0.41 16.08
N GLN A 106 -20.99 -0.29 16.81
CA GLN A 106 -19.65 -0.14 16.22
C GLN A 106 -19.18 -1.46 15.59
N ILE A 107 -19.42 -2.59 16.23
CA ILE A 107 -19.14 -3.91 15.67
C ILE A 107 -19.92 -4.07 14.37
N THR A 108 -21.22 -3.78 14.37
CA THR A 108 -22.06 -3.88 13.17
C THR A 108 -21.53 -3.01 12.02
N ARG A 109 -21.11 -1.78 12.30
CA ARG A 109 -20.50 -0.90 11.28
C ARG A 109 -19.20 -1.49 10.75
N LEU A 110 -18.32 -1.96 11.64
CA LEU A 110 -17.05 -2.59 11.24
C LEU A 110 -17.27 -3.83 10.36
N LEU A 111 -18.25 -4.68 10.71
CA LEU A 111 -18.60 -5.85 9.93
C LEU A 111 -19.12 -5.48 8.54
N ASN A 112 -19.93 -4.42 8.44
CA ASN A 112 -20.42 -3.89 7.16
C ASN A 112 -19.28 -3.31 6.33
N ASP A 113 -18.40 -2.51 6.93
CA ASP A 113 -17.25 -1.92 6.25
C ASP A 113 -16.29 -2.98 5.67
N LEU A 114 -16.14 -4.12 6.35
CA LEU A 114 -15.35 -5.26 5.89
C LEU A 114 -16.15 -6.23 4.99
N GLY A 115 -17.49 -6.03 4.87
CA GLY A 115 -18.37 -6.87 4.07
C GLY A 115 -18.50 -8.30 4.60
N ILE A 116 -18.48 -8.50 5.93
CA ILE A 116 -18.55 -9.82 6.60
C ILE A 116 -19.74 -9.99 7.54
N SER A 117 -20.70 -9.06 7.54
CA SER A 117 -21.89 -9.11 8.41
C SER A 117 -22.72 -10.40 8.24
N HIS A 118 -22.75 -10.93 7.01
CA HIS A 118 -23.49 -12.15 6.68
C HIS A 118 -22.80 -13.44 7.16
N LEU A 119 -21.57 -13.34 7.71
CA LEU A 119 -20.78 -14.49 8.14
C LEU A 119 -20.82 -14.72 9.66
N THR A 120 -21.44 -13.83 10.42
CA THR A 120 -21.34 -13.78 11.90
C THR A 120 -21.68 -15.07 12.63
N SER A 121 -22.62 -15.86 12.11
CA SER A 121 -23.04 -17.13 12.69
C SER A 121 -22.31 -18.37 12.16
N ARG A 122 -21.44 -18.20 11.12
CA ARG A 122 -20.72 -19.32 10.51
C ARG A 122 -19.58 -19.82 11.39
N ASN A 123 -19.22 -21.08 11.20
CA ASN A 123 -18.02 -21.67 11.77
C ASN A 123 -16.79 -21.27 10.95
N ILE A 124 -15.63 -21.16 11.60
CA ILE A 124 -14.38 -20.76 10.94
C ILE A 124 -13.97 -21.73 9.82
N GLN A 125 -14.29 -23.01 9.97
CA GLN A 125 -13.93 -24.06 8.98
C GLN A 125 -14.69 -23.94 7.65
N GLU A 126 -15.80 -23.18 7.61
CA GLU A 126 -16.62 -22.96 6.41
C GLU A 126 -16.16 -21.78 5.56
N LEU A 127 -15.08 -21.09 5.97
CA LEU A 127 -14.67 -19.81 5.41
C LEU A 127 -13.52 -19.95 4.43
N SER A 128 -13.53 -19.09 3.42
CA SER A 128 -12.38 -18.88 2.55
C SER A 128 -11.22 -18.17 3.29
N GLY A 129 -9.99 -18.28 2.78
CA GLY A 129 -8.83 -17.61 3.35
C GLY A 129 -9.01 -16.09 3.45
N GLY A 130 -9.66 -15.47 2.46
CA GLY A 130 -9.96 -14.03 2.47
C GLY A 130 -10.97 -13.63 3.54
N GLU A 131 -11.99 -14.44 3.79
CA GLU A 131 -12.96 -14.22 4.87
C GLU A 131 -12.29 -14.38 6.24
N MET A 132 -11.48 -15.42 6.43
CA MET A 132 -10.70 -15.61 7.66
C MET A 132 -9.80 -14.41 7.95
N GLN A 133 -9.15 -13.84 6.92
CA GLN A 133 -8.30 -12.65 7.06
C GLN A 133 -9.11 -11.42 7.50
N LYS A 134 -10.27 -11.18 6.89
CA LYS A 134 -11.17 -10.08 7.27
C LYS A 134 -11.65 -10.22 8.72
N ILE A 135 -11.94 -11.43 9.17
CA ILE A 135 -12.35 -11.71 10.55
C ILE A 135 -11.20 -11.47 11.52
N SER A 136 -9.98 -11.89 11.18
CA SER A 136 -8.78 -11.60 11.97
C SER A 136 -8.56 -10.09 12.12
N LEU A 137 -8.71 -9.32 11.03
CA LEU A 137 -8.66 -7.86 11.06
C LEU A 137 -9.77 -7.27 11.93
N ALA A 138 -11.02 -7.73 11.79
CA ALA A 138 -12.14 -7.27 12.60
C ALA A 138 -11.91 -7.51 14.10
N ARG A 139 -11.36 -8.68 14.47
CA ARG A 139 -11.02 -9.02 15.86
C ARG A 139 -10.00 -8.06 16.48
N MET A 140 -9.05 -7.57 15.69
CA MET A 140 -8.08 -6.57 16.16
C MET A 140 -8.71 -5.19 16.26
N LEU A 141 -9.41 -4.76 15.22
CA LEU A 141 -9.99 -3.43 15.12
C LEU A 141 -11.07 -3.16 16.17
N VAL A 142 -11.82 -4.17 16.57
CA VAL A 142 -12.86 -4.04 17.61
C VAL A 142 -12.29 -3.61 18.96
N THR A 143 -11.02 -3.91 19.24
CA THR A 143 -10.33 -3.51 20.48
C THR A 143 -9.91 -2.05 20.50
N LYS A 144 -10.02 -1.34 19.35
CA LYS A 144 -9.59 0.06 19.14
C LYS A 144 -8.14 0.29 19.59
N PRO A 145 -7.20 -0.42 18.99
CA PRO A 145 -5.80 -0.23 19.33
C PRO A 145 -5.33 1.19 18.98
N LYS A 146 -4.39 1.74 19.71
CA LYS A 146 -3.74 3.02 19.36
C LYS A 146 -2.92 2.92 18.09
N ILE A 147 -2.24 1.80 17.91
CA ILE A 147 -1.46 1.50 16.72
C ILE A 147 -1.73 0.05 16.29
N MET A 148 -1.74 -0.16 14.98
CA MET A 148 -1.87 -1.47 14.36
C MET A 148 -0.53 -1.88 13.72
N LEU A 149 -0.06 -3.06 14.03
CA LEU A 149 1.11 -3.67 13.43
C LEU A 149 0.66 -4.84 12.56
N MET A 150 1.02 -4.81 11.27
CA MET A 150 0.58 -5.80 10.31
C MET A 150 1.77 -6.43 9.59
N ASP A 151 1.98 -7.73 9.78
CA ASP A 151 3.07 -8.48 9.14
C ASP A 151 2.54 -9.29 7.98
N GLU A 152 2.72 -8.79 6.76
CA GLU A 152 2.29 -9.40 5.50
C GLU A 152 0.84 -9.96 5.52
N PRO A 153 -0.15 -9.20 6.02
CA PRO A 153 -1.47 -9.75 6.32
C PRO A 153 -2.25 -10.23 5.09
N LEU A 154 -1.85 -9.84 3.88
CA LEU A 154 -2.53 -10.20 2.64
C LEU A 154 -1.73 -11.19 1.77
N ALA A 155 -0.61 -11.74 2.27
CA ALA A 155 0.30 -12.56 1.47
C ALA A 155 -0.38 -13.80 0.84
N HIS A 156 -1.25 -14.46 1.58
CA HIS A 156 -1.86 -15.75 1.19
C HIS A 156 -3.19 -15.64 0.42
N LEU A 157 -3.57 -14.44 -0.01
CA LEU A 157 -4.81 -14.22 -0.76
C LEU A 157 -4.57 -14.26 -2.27
N ASP A 158 -5.59 -14.68 -3.02
CA ASP A 158 -5.63 -14.59 -4.48
C ASP A 158 -5.77 -13.12 -4.96
N SER A 159 -5.29 -12.83 -6.16
CA SER A 159 -5.15 -11.47 -6.67
C SER A 159 -6.45 -10.64 -6.71
N PRO A 160 -7.63 -11.15 -7.16
CA PRO A 160 -8.85 -10.37 -7.18
C PRO A 160 -9.32 -9.94 -5.78
N ASN A 161 -9.25 -10.86 -4.81
CA ASN A 161 -9.64 -10.61 -3.42
C ASN A 161 -8.68 -9.65 -2.71
N LYS A 162 -7.37 -9.73 -3.01
CA LYS A 162 -6.37 -8.78 -2.48
C LYS A 162 -6.70 -7.34 -2.81
N ARG A 163 -7.01 -7.02 -4.07
CA ARG A 163 -7.27 -5.64 -4.50
C ARG A 163 -8.41 -5.02 -3.71
N ARG A 164 -9.55 -5.71 -3.62
CA ARG A 164 -10.71 -5.24 -2.86
C ARG A 164 -10.39 -5.06 -1.40
N LEU A 165 -9.72 -6.04 -0.80
CA LEU A 165 -9.39 -6.00 0.62
C LEU A 165 -8.40 -4.89 0.98
N ARG A 166 -7.46 -4.53 0.09
CA ARG A 166 -6.57 -3.36 0.28
C ARG A 166 -7.37 -2.06 0.42
N LEU A 167 -8.32 -1.83 -0.51
CA LEU A 167 -9.17 -0.63 -0.49
C LEU A 167 -10.05 -0.59 0.77
N ASP A 168 -10.70 -1.71 1.11
CA ASP A 168 -11.53 -1.84 2.31
C ASP A 168 -10.69 -1.59 3.56
N LEU A 169 -9.50 -2.18 3.65
CA LEU A 169 -8.58 -2.03 4.79
C LEU A 169 -8.15 -0.58 4.97
N ARG A 170 -7.69 0.09 3.90
CA ARG A 170 -7.31 1.49 3.98
C ARG A 170 -8.46 2.36 4.47
N ARG A 171 -9.68 2.18 3.89
CA ARG A 171 -10.88 2.92 4.27
C ARG A 171 -11.21 2.73 5.75
N VAL A 172 -11.16 1.50 6.25
CA VAL A 172 -11.44 1.19 7.66
C VAL A 172 -10.41 1.81 8.59
N LEU A 173 -9.12 1.66 8.30
CA LEU A 173 -8.03 2.24 9.11
C LEU A 173 -8.15 3.77 9.20
N LYS A 174 -8.39 4.43 8.07
CA LYS A 174 -8.56 5.89 8.01
C LYS A 174 -9.80 6.37 8.75
N ARG A 175 -10.95 5.71 8.57
CA ARG A 175 -12.19 6.06 9.30
C ARG A 175 -12.07 5.89 10.80
N GLN A 176 -11.31 4.90 11.26
CA GLN A 176 -11.07 4.67 12.69
C GLN A 176 -9.91 5.47 13.25
N SER A 177 -9.22 6.26 12.42
CA SER A 177 -8.05 7.07 12.78
C SER A 177 -6.95 6.23 13.48
N ILE A 178 -6.69 5.03 12.98
CA ILE A 178 -5.70 4.11 13.56
C ILE A 178 -4.39 4.27 12.81
N SER A 179 -3.34 4.72 13.52
CA SER A 179 -1.97 4.70 13.00
C SER A 179 -1.53 3.26 12.76
N THR A 180 -0.89 2.99 11.63
CA THR A 180 -0.60 1.61 11.23
C THR A 180 0.83 1.49 10.68
N ILE A 181 1.57 0.48 11.14
CA ILE A 181 2.80 0.02 10.50
C ILE A 181 2.48 -1.27 9.78
N TYR A 182 2.57 -1.23 8.46
CA TYR A 182 2.25 -2.34 7.57
C TYR A 182 3.53 -2.84 6.90
N VAL A 183 3.87 -4.09 7.12
CA VAL A 183 5.04 -4.74 6.51
C VAL A 183 4.61 -5.54 5.30
N THR A 184 5.30 -5.34 4.18
CA THR A 184 5.07 -6.10 2.94
C THR A 184 6.31 -6.12 2.05
N HIS A 185 6.30 -7.00 1.06
CA HIS A 185 7.23 -7.01 -0.07
C HIS A 185 6.50 -6.80 -1.42
N PHE A 186 5.17 -6.57 -1.39
CA PHE A 186 4.36 -6.34 -2.58
C PHE A 186 4.20 -4.85 -2.86
N GLU A 187 4.55 -4.41 -4.08
CA GLU A 187 4.40 -3.00 -4.49
C GLU A 187 2.95 -2.53 -4.50
N ASP A 188 2.02 -3.40 -4.89
CA ASP A 188 0.58 -3.11 -4.88
C ASP A 188 0.05 -2.71 -3.49
N ASP A 189 0.59 -3.32 -2.41
CA ASP A 189 0.22 -2.95 -1.05
C ASP A 189 0.70 -1.55 -0.72
N VAL A 190 1.92 -1.20 -1.20
CA VAL A 190 2.49 0.14 -1.01
C VAL A 190 1.62 1.19 -1.70
N TYR A 191 1.30 0.99 -2.98
CA TYR A 191 0.47 1.94 -3.73
C TYR A 191 -0.93 2.11 -3.13
N ALA A 192 -1.53 1.01 -2.67
CA ALA A 192 -2.89 1.03 -2.14
C ALA A 192 -2.98 1.60 -0.71
N LEU A 193 -1.98 1.35 0.14
CA LEU A 193 -2.08 1.60 1.58
C LEU A 193 -1.21 2.75 2.07
N ALA A 194 -0.02 2.99 1.50
CA ALA A 194 0.97 3.85 2.11
C ALA A 194 0.61 5.34 2.05
N ASP A 195 0.70 6.03 3.18
CA ASP A 195 0.88 7.48 3.24
C ASP A 195 2.37 7.81 3.20
N SER A 196 3.16 7.00 3.92
CA SER A 196 4.61 7.04 3.89
C SER A 196 5.20 5.65 3.74
N VAL A 197 6.43 5.60 3.27
CA VAL A 197 7.17 4.36 3.04
C VAL A 197 8.49 4.43 3.80
N SER A 198 8.82 3.35 4.49
CA SER A 198 10.13 3.15 5.11
C SER A 198 10.82 1.95 4.49
N ILE A 199 12.06 2.13 4.06
CA ILE A 199 12.86 1.09 3.39
C ILE A 199 13.86 0.55 4.37
N LEU A 200 13.69 -0.73 4.71
CA LEU A 200 14.60 -1.45 5.62
C LEU A 200 15.47 -2.41 4.83
N GLN A 201 16.77 -2.20 4.87
CA GLN A 201 17.75 -3.06 4.21
C GLN A 201 18.90 -3.39 5.17
N ASN A 202 19.27 -4.67 5.26
CA ASN A 202 20.37 -5.15 6.11
C ASN A 202 20.28 -4.64 7.57
N GLY A 203 19.07 -4.58 8.13
CA GLY A 203 18.84 -4.13 9.51
C GLY A 203 18.91 -2.61 9.73
N VAL A 204 18.98 -1.82 8.67
CA VAL A 204 19.04 -0.34 8.75
C VAL A 204 17.93 0.28 7.92
N ILE A 205 17.32 1.37 8.41
CA ILE A 205 16.40 2.19 7.62
C ILE A 205 17.24 3.02 6.63
N GLU A 206 17.14 2.70 5.37
CA GLU A 206 17.83 3.38 4.28
C GLU A 206 17.17 4.73 3.95
N LYS A 207 15.84 4.73 3.91
CA LYS A 207 15.05 5.90 3.57
C LYS A 207 13.65 5.81 4.16
N THR A 208 13.12 6.95 4.59
CA THR A 208 11.70 7.12 4.96
C THR A 208 11.17 8.40 4.35
N GLY A 209 9.93 8.39 3.86
CA GLY A 209 9.29 9.57 3.30
C GLY A 209 7.89 9.28 2.78
N ARG A 210 7.17 10.34 2.41
CA ARG A 210 5.87 10.20 1.74
C ARG A 210 5.99 9.40 0.45
N LEU A 211 4.96 8.62 0.12
CA LEU A 211 4.96 7.75 -1.07
C LEU A 211 5.36 8.52 -2.33
N GLU A 212 4.75 9.69 -2.56
CA GLU A 212 5.03 10.50 -3.76
C GLU A 212 6.51 10.93 -3.83
N SER A 213 7.11 11.29 -2.67
CA SER A 213 8.53 11.68 -2.60
C SER A 213 9.47 10.51 -2.84
N ILE A 214 9.08 9.31 -2.39
CA ILE A 214 9.85 8.08 -2.63
C ILE A 214 9.80 7.72 -4.12
N LEU A 215 8.61 7.80 -4.75
CA LEU A 215 8.41 7.49 -6.17
C LEU A 215 9.06 8.54 -7.10
N ALA A 216 9.05 9.82 -6.69
CA ALA A 216 9.69 10.90 -7.46
C ALA A 216 11.23 10.87 -7.42
N ALA A 217 11.80 10.29 -6.37
CA ALA A 217 13.24 10.11 -6.26
C ALA A 217 13.66 9.02 -7.24
N ASN A 218 14.23 9.41 -8.39
CA ASN A 218 14.77 8.50 -9.41
C ASN A 218 15.69 7.46 -8.73
N PRO A 219 15.23 6.24 -8.43
CA PRO A 219 16.10 5.26 -7.79
C PRO A 219 17.16 4.84 -8.81
N ASN A 220 18.40 4.71 -8.34
CA ASN A 220 19.46 4.10 -9.12
C ASN A 220 18.96 2.73 -9.65
N PRO A 221 19.08 2.38 -10.95
CA PRO A 221 18.57 1.13 -11.51
C PRO A 221 18.98 -0.15 -10.76
N SER A 222 20.05 -0.10 -10.00
CA SER A 222 20.55 -1.21 -9.17
C SER A 222 20.01 -1.19 -7.73
N SER A 223 19.17 -0.22 -7.35
CA SER A 223 18.65 -0.14 -5.98
C SER A 223 17.48 -1.09 -5.76
N PHE A 224 17.30 -1.52 -4.51
CA PHE A 224 16.13 -2.31 -4.09
C PHE A 224 14.80 -1.61 -4.46
N LEU A 225 14.79 -0.28 -4.42
CA LEU A 225 13.66 0.54 -4.83
C LEU A 225 13.28 0.36 -6.30
N SER A 226 14.27 0.32 -7.20
CA SER A 226 14.00 0.12 -8.62
C SER A 226 13.39 -1.24 -8.90
N ASN A 227 13.76 -2.26 -8.12
CA ASN A 227 13.20 -3.59 -8.25
C ASN A 227 11.76 -3.68 -7.73
N ILE A 228 11.44 -2.98 -6.63
CA ILE A 228 10.08 -2.95 -6.08
C ILE A 228 9.15 -2.07 -6.92
N PHE A 229 9.59 -0.86 -7.30
CA PHE A 229 8.77 0.08 -8.06
C PHE A 229 9.00 0.00 -9.58
N SER A 230 9.42 -1.16 -10.06
CA SER A 230 9.60 -1.39 -11.50
C SER A 230 8.30 -1.64 -12.26
N GLY A 231 7.20 -1.93 -11.56
CA GLY A 231 5.97 -2.47 -12.13
C GLY A 231 5.03 -1.44 -12.74
N GLY A 232 5.11 -0.14 -12.40
CA GLY A 232 4.10 0.78 -12.90
C GLY A 232 4.37 2.27 -12.75
N ASN A 233 3.58 3.07 -13.48
CA ASN A 233 3.51 4.50 -13.35
C ASN A 233 2.38 4.83 -12.37
N TYR A 234 2.71 5.29 -11.18
CA TYR A 234 1.73 5.76 -10.21
C TYR A 234 1.39 7.22 -10.48
N LEU A 235 0.10 7.50 -10.66
CA LEU A 235 -0.44 8.83 -10.86
C LEU A 235 -1.53 9.09 -9.83
N GLU A 236 -1.54 10.27 -9.25
CA GLU A 236 -2.58 10.70 -8.33
C GLU A 236 -3.34 11.89 -8.89
N GLY A 237 -4.67 11.84 -8.81
CA GLY A 237 -5.51 12.88 -9.34
C GLY A 237 -6.87 12.93 -8.68
N LYS A 238 -7.61 14.01 -8.94
CA LYS A 238 -8.95 14.26 -8.41
C LYS A 238 -10.00 13.97 -9.47
N VAL A 239 -11.05 13.22 -9.14
CA VAL A 239 -12.17 12.95 -10.03
C VAL A 239 -12.95 14.24 -10.30
N VAL A 240 -13.11 14.57 -11.58
CA VAL A 240 -13.86 15.76 -12.02
C VAL A 240 -15.17 15.41 -12.67
N ASN A 241 -15.31 14.19 -13.18
CA ASN A 241 -16.54 13.70 -13.79
C ASN A 241 -16.59 12.17 -13.73
N SER A 242 -17.79 11.61 -13.57
CA SER A 242 -18.01 10.15 -13.60
C SER A 242 -19.34 9.89 -14.28
N LYS A 243 -19.32 9.13 -15.38
CA LYS A 243 -20.53 8.83 -16.15
C LYS A 243 -20.37 7.55 -16.97
N ASN A 244 -21.40 6.71 -16.95
CA ASN A 244 -21.49 5.51 -17.79
C ASN A 244 -20.29 4.53 -17.62
N GLY A 245 -19.83 4.34 -16.39
CA GLY A 245 -18.71 3.42 -16.12
C GLY A 245 -17.32 3.97 -16.48
N VAL A 246 -17.22 5.28 -16.77
CA VAL A 246 -15.96 5.96 -17.04
C VAL A 246 -15.83 7.18 -16.15
N SER A 247 -14.74 7.30 -15.46
CA SER A 247 -14.40 8.48 -14.66
C SER A 247 -13.25 9.24 -15.27
N THR A 248 -13.41 10.57 -15.32
CA THR A 248 -12.36 11.51 -15.71
C THR A 248 -11.74 12.09 -14.43
N PHE A 249 -10.44 12.04 -14.33
CA PHE A 249 -9.70 12.58 -13.20
C PHE A 249 -8.58 13.51 -13.67
N LYS A 250 -8.29 14.52 -12.86
CA LYS A 250 -7.31 15.56 -13.17
C LYS A 250 -5.98 15.26 -12.50
N VAL A 251 -4.90 15.13 -13.30
CA VAL A 251 -3.51 14.99 -12.85
C VAL A 251 -2.73 16.19 -13.37
N GLY A 252 -2.30 17.08 -12.48
CA GLY A 252 -1.71 18.35 -12.91
C GLY A 252 -2.67 19.18 -13.77
N SER A 253 -2.28 19.51 -15.00
CA SER A 253 -3.12 20.20 -15.99
C SER A 253 -3.91 19.24 -16.89
N HIS A 254 -3.65 17.93 -16.84
CA HIS A 254 -4.20 16.94 -17.75
C HIS A 254 -5.45 16.28 -17.20
N LEU A 255 -6.39 15.98 -18.08
CA LEU A 255 -7.57 15.15 -17.82
C LEU A 255 -7.30 13.76 -18.37
N LEU A 256 -7.41 12.76 -17.52
CA LEU A 256 -7.22 11.35 -17.86
C LEU A 256 -8.49 10.57 -17.54
N GLU A 257 -8.73 9.50 -18.28
CA GLU A 257 -9.90 8.64 -18.11
C GLU A 257 -9.50 7.25 -17.58
N THR A 258 -10.35 6.70 -16.71
CA THR A 258 -10.28 5.31 -16.23
C THR A 258 -11.65 4.67 -16.21
N LEU A 259 -11.71 3.34 -16.29
CA LEU A 259 -12.94 2.60 -16.11
C LEU A 259 -13.36 2.55 -14.64
N GLY A 260 -14.65 2.64 -14.39
CA GLY A 260 -15.29 2.62 -13.08
C GLY A 260 -16.05 3.91 -12.78
N ASP A 261 -17.03 3.81 -11.89
CA ASP A 261 -17.78 4.95 -11.36
C ASP A 261 -17.22 5.33 -10.01
N TYR A 262 -16.53 6.47 -9.93
CA TYR A 262 -15.91 7.02 -8.73
C TYR A 262 -16.58 8.34 -8.36
N SER A 263 -16.63 8.64 -7.06
CA SER A 263 -17.25 9.87 -6.56
C SER A 263 -16.53 11.11 -7.09
N VAL A 264 -17.29 12.09 -7.56
CA VAL A 264 -16.71 13.40 -7.95
C VAL A 264 -16.08 14.02 -6.69
N ASP A 265 -14.95 14.69 -6.88
CA ASP A 265 -14.08 15.25 -5.85
C ASP A 265 -13.23 14.22 -5.06
N SER A 266 -13.49 12.91 -5.17
CA SER A 266 -12.59 11.91 -4.58
C SER A 266 -11.20 11.95 -5.23
N LYS A 267 -10.17 11.55 -4.45
CA LYS A 267 -8.82 11.38 -4.96
C LYS A 267 -8.63 9.94 -5.39
N LEU A 268 -8.08 9.75 -6.59
CA LEU A 268 -7.70 8.45 -7.11
C LEU A 268 -6.18 8.33 -7.22
N GLY A 269 -5.64 7.23 -6.71
CA GLY A 269 -4.31 6.74 -7.09
C GLY A 269 -4.47 5.65 -8.15
N ILE A 270 -3.87 5.84 -9.30
CA ILE A 270 -3.90 4.89 -10.41
C ILE A 270 -2.52 4.38 -10.75
N LEU A 271 -2.46 3.16 -11.21
CA LEU A 271 -1.26 2.52 -11.73
C LEU A 271 -1.45 2.23 -13.22
N VAL A 272 -0.52 2.69 -14.06
CA VAL A 272 -0.46 2.38 -15.48
C VAL A 272 0.82 1.62 -15.77
N ARG A 273 0.72 0.44 -16.37
CA ARG A 273 1.91 -0.36 -16.70
C ARG A 273 2.72 0.30 -17.81
N PRO A 274 4.05 0.30 -17.74
CA PRO A 274 4.90 0.86 -18.79
C PRO A 274 4.65 0.26 -20.18
N GLU A 275 4.28 -1.03 -20.24
CA GLU A 275 3.97 -1.77 -21.46
C GLU A 275 2.65 -1.32 -22.11
N ASP A 276 1.73 -0.74 -21.34
CA ASP A 276 0.43 -0.26 -21.81
C ASP A 276 0.52 1.15 -22.43
N ILE A 277 1.68 1.82 -22.29
CA ILE A 277 1.89 3.15 -22.83
C ILE A 277 2.56 3.06 -24.21
N ILE A 278 1.79 3.40 -25.23
CA ILE A 278 2.23 3.50 -26.62
C ILE A 278 2.85 4.87 -26.84
N LEU A 279 3.95 4.93 -27.60
CA LEU A 279 4.62 6.17 -27.97
C LEU A 279 4.39 6.51 -29.44
N SER A 280 4.19 7.79 -29.73
CA SER A 280 4.09 8.32 -31.09
C SER A 280 4.76 9.69 -31.20
N LYS A 281 5.43 9.97 -32.31
CA LYS A 281 5.98 11.32 -32.60
C LYS A 281 4.90 12.31 -33.03
N GLU A 282 3.82 11.81 -33.58
CA GLU A 282 2.70 12.61 -34.06
C GLU A 282 1.43 12.29 -33.28
N MET A 283 0.51 13.25 -33.23
CA MET A 283 -0.81 13.03 -32.68
C MET A 283 -1.61 12.14 -33.63
N VAL A 284 -1.95 10.93 -33.16
CA VAL A 284 -2.69 9.95 -33.96
C VAL A 284 -4.14 9.84 -33.49
N LYS A 285 -5.05 9.65 -34.46
CA LYS A 285 -6.45 9.34 -34.16
C LYS A 285 -6.54 7.87 -33.75
N THR A 286 -6.93 7.61 -32.49
CA THR A 286 -6.94 6.28 -31.91
C THR A 286 -8.13 6.08 -30.99
N SER A 287 -8.43 4.83 -30.63
CA SER A 287 -9.43 4.47 -29.62
C SER A 287 -8.94 4.69 -28.17
N ALA A 288 -7.66 4.98 -27.97
CA ALA A 288 -7.14 5.34 -26.66
C ALA A 288 -7.61 6.74 -26.26
N ARG A 289 -8.12 6.86 -25.04
CA ARG A 289 -8.71 8.11 -24.54
C ARG A 289 -7.70 8.99 -23.85
N ASN A 290 -6.59 8.40 -23.36
CA ASN A 290 -5.52 9.11 -22.69
C ASN A 290 -4.39 9.39 -23.68
N VAL A 291 -4.23 10.66 -24.03
CA VAL A 291 -3.16 11.13 -24.92
C VAL A 291 -2.50 12.34 -24.26
N VAL A 292 -1.24 12.21 -23.88
CA VAL A 292 -0.49 13.29 -23.24
C VAL A 292 0.81 13.56 -23.99
N LYS A 293 1.13 14.84 -24.19
CA LYS A 293 2.41 15.25 -24.77
C LYS A 293 3.46 15.26 -23.67
N ALA A 294 4.55 14.56 -23.88
CA ALA A 294 5.60 14.36 -22.89
C ALA A 294 6.98 14.65 -23.49
N LYS A 295 7.92 15.06 -22.63
CA LYS A 295 9.33 15.22 -23.00
C LYS A 295 10.11 13.98 -22.57
N VAL A 296 10.91 13.40 -23.45
CA VAL A 296 11.85 12.32 -23.14
C VAL A 296 13.00 12.89 -22.30
N THR A 297 13.20 12.33 -21.11
CA THR A 297 14.25 12.80 -20.18
C THR A 297 15.42 11.84 -20.05
N ASN A 298 15.18 10.55 -20.28
CA ASN A 298 16.21 9.52 -20.19
C ASN A 298 15.75 8.27 -20.94
N ILE A 299 16.69 7.50 -21.46
CA ILE A 299 16.48 6.22 -22.13
C ILE A 299 17.38 5.19 -21.46
N THR A 300 16.79 4.19 -20.79
CA THR A 300 17.55 3.14 -20.12
C THR A 300 17.38 1.80 -20.83
N LYS A 301 18.50 1.12 -21.05
CA LYS A 301 18.53 -0.24 -21.59
C LYS A 301 19.00 -1.19 -20.49
N GLN A 302 18.34 -2.32 -20.37
CA GLN A 302 18.89 -3.42 -19.59
C GLN A 302 19.90 -4.19 -20.43
N SER A 303 21.06 -4.50 -19.85
CA SER A 303 22.08 -5.30 -20.52
C SER A 303 21.48 -6.62 -21.04
N ASN A 304 21.66 -6.91 -22.32
CA ASN A 304 21.10 -8.07 -23.03
C ASN A 304 19.57 -8.12 -23.17
N SER A 305 18.87 -6.97 -23.05
CA SER A 305 17.42 -6.90 -23.25
C SER A 305 17.07 -6.30 -24.62
N ALA A 306 16.08 -6.88 -25.29
CA ALA A 306 15.49 -6.34 -26.52
C ALA A 306 14.58 -5.13 -26.27
N VAL A 307 14.43 -4.68 -25.01
CA VAL A 307 13.53 -3.59 -24.61
C VAL A 307 14.30 -2.40 -24.06
N ALA A 308 13.71 -1.21 -24.25
CA ALA A 308 14.16 0.05 -23.70
C ALA A 308 13.03 0.66 -22.84
N ASP A 309 13.40 1.20 -21.69
CA ASP A 309 12.52 2.03 -20.87
C ASP A 309 12.74 3.51 -21.25
N ILE A 310 11.68 4.16 -21.70
CA ILE A 310 11.67 5.57 -22.10
C ILE A 310 11.07 6.37 -20.97
N HIS A 311 11.88 7.18 -20.30
CA HIS A 311 11.45 8.03 -19.19
C HIS A 311 10.92 9.37 -19.73
N LEU A 312 9.73 9.73 -19.33
CA LEU A 312 8.96 10.86 -19.83
C LEU A 312 8.56 11.78 -18.69
N VAL A 313 8.59 13.07 -18.94
CA VAL A 313 8.03 14.10 -18.06
C VAL A 313 6.85 14.76 -18.76
N VAL A 314 5.72 14.82 -18.02
CA VAL A 314 4.49 15.49 -18.42
C VAL A 314 4.18 16.54 -17.35
N ASP A 315 4.41 17.81 -17.63
CA ASP A 315 4.28 18.90 -16.64
C ASP A 315 5.00 18.59 -15.31
N ARG A 316 4.23 18.12 -14.32
CA ARG A 316 4.73 17.86 -12.95
C ARG A 316 4.85 16.38 -12.60
N PHE A 317 4.41 15.48 -13.47
CA PHE A 317 4.50 14.06 -13.20
C PHE A 317 5.39 13.34 -14.21
N ARG A 318 5.90 12.20 -13.79
CA ARG A 318 6.79 11.36 -14.60
C ARG A 318 6.09 10.06 -14.91
N ILE A 319 6.26 9.59 -16.15
CA ILE A 319 5.83 8.27 -16.58
C ILE A 319 6.97 7.59 -17.35
N ARG A 320 6.90 6.27 -17.38
CA ARG A 320 7.84 5.45 -18.14
C ARG A 320 7.05 4.57 -19.10
N SER A 321 7.49 4.51 -20.35
CA SER A 321 6.99 3.56 -21.33
C SER A 321 8.08 2.52 -21.61
N ARG A 322 7.67 1.27 -21.77
CA ARG A 322 8.54 0.16 -22.13
C ARG A 322 8.22 -0.30 -23.53
N ILE A 323 9.18 -0.16 -24.43
CA ILE A 323 9.07 -0.53 -25.85
C ILE A 323 10.25 -1.37 -26.28
N THR A 324 10.16 -2.04 -27.44
CA THR A 324 11.31 -2.72 -28.02
C THR A 324 12.35 -1.71 -28.49
N GLU A 325 13.62 -2.10 -28.47
CA GLU A 325 14.71 -1.27 -29.00
C GLU A 325 14.56 -1.03 -30.50
N GLU A 326 14.00 -1.98 -31.24
CA GLU A 326 13.64 -1.82 -32.63
C GLU A 326 12.62 -0.69 -32.81
N SER A 327 11.50 -0.71 -32.08
CA SER A 327 10.49 0.36 -32.11
C SER A 327 11.08 1.73 -31.74
N ARG A 328 11.99 1.78 -30.75
CA ARG A 328 12.67 3.02 -30.39
C ARG A 328 13.49 3.57 -31.57
N THR A 329 14.20 2.68 -32.26
CA THR A 329 15.06 3.04 -33.41
C THR A 329 14.23 3.49 -34.61
N ASP A 330 13.16 2.74 -34.93
CA ASP A 330 12.25 3.03 -36.06
C ASP A 330 11.54 4.37 -35.87
N LEU A 331 11.10 4.65 -34.65
CA LEU A 331 10.52 5.95 -34.29
C LEU A 331 11.58 7.05 -34.15
N GLY A 332 12.89 6.70 -34.13
CA GLY A 332 13.98 7.64 -33.95
C GLY A 332 13.87 8.43 -32.65
N ILE A 333 13.44 7.81 -31.54
CA ILE A 333 13.25 8.46 -30.24
C ILE A 333 14.61 8.73 -29.61
N LYS A 334 14.84 9.99 -29.22
CA LYS A 334 16.05 10.48 -28.55
C LYS A 334 15.69 11.22 -27.28
N GLU A 335 16.68 11.40 -26.41
CA GLU A 335 16.53 12.29 -25.24
C GLU A 335 16.25 13.72 -25.74
N ASP A 336 15.47 14.44 -24.94
CA ASP A 336 14.93 15.78 -25.22
C ASP A 336 13.82 15.85 -26.29
N ASP A 337 13.47 14.77 -26.97
CA ASP A 337 12.33 14.73 -27.90
C ASP A 337 11.00 15.00 -27.17
N TYR A 338 10.07 15.66 -27.87
CA TYR A 338 8.67 15.74 -27.48
C TYR A 338 7.87 14.67 -28.23
N ILE A 339 7.19 13.80 -27.50
CA ILE A 339 6.41 12.69 -28.05
C ILE A 339 5.05 12.60 -27.36
N PHE A 340 4.14 11.84 -27.94
CA PHE A 340 2.85 11.53 -27.34
C PHE A 340 2.91 10.18 -26.64
N ALA A 341 2.51 10.17 -25.37
CA ALA A 341 2.26 8.96 -24.60
C ALA A 341 0.75 8.67 -24.61
N ILE A 342 0.39 7.47 -25.05
CA ILE A 342 -0.97 7.11 -25.41
C ILE A 342 -1.34 5.82 -24.68
N PHE A 343 -2.47 5.80 -23.95
CA PHE A 343 -2.97 4.58 -23.30
C PHE A 343 -4.50 4.58 -23.22
N LYS A 344 -5.08 3.38 -23.20
CA LYS A 344 -6.54 3.20 -23.15
C LYS A 344 -7.09 3.59 -21.78
N ALA A 345 -8.37 4.00 -21.69
CA ALA A 345 -9.07 4.18 -20.42
C ALA A 345 -9.18 2.89 -19.58
N SER A 346 -9.00 1.71 -20.19
CA SER A 346 -8.96 0.42 -19.52
C SER A 346 -7.57 0.03 -18.96
N SER A 347 -6.51 0.74 -19.35
CA SER A 347 -5.14 0.46 -18.87
C SER A 347 -4.91 0.90 -17.41
N PRO A 348 -5.41 2.08 -16.97
CA PRO A 348 -5.26 2.48 -15.58
C PRO A 348 -5.97 1.52 -14.62
N GLN A 349 -5.25 1.08 -13.59
CA GLN A 349 -5.82 0.32 -12.48
C GLN A 349 -5.92 1.25 -11.28
N VAL A 350 -7.14 1.49 -10.80
CA VAL A 350 -7.32 2.25 -9.55
C VAL A 350 -6.84 1.37 -8.40
N VAL A 351 -5.81 1.84 -7.70
CA VAL A 351 -5.19 1.15 -6.56
C VAL A 351 -5.47 1.87 -5.25
N ARG A 352 -5.90 3.13 -5.32
CA ARG A 352 -6.24 3.96 -4.16
C ARG A 352 -7.45 4.84 -4.46
N GLU A 353 -8.38 4.92 -3.52
CA GLU A 353 -9.52 5.84 -3.54
C GLU A 353 -9.67 6.46 -2.16
N GLU A 354 -9.75 7.78 -2.10
CA GLU A 354 -10.00 8.55 -0.88
C GLU A 354 -11.23 9.43 -1.11
N ASP A 355 -12.22 9.26 -0.25
CA ASP A 355 -13.37 10.16 -0.19
C ASP A 355 -12.89 11.55 0.23
N SER A 356 -13.50 12.60 -0.34
CA SER A 356 -13.18 14.01 -0.08
C SER A 356 -13.60 14.41 1.33
#